data_c15f552d4987b99e099bb3fde5bbad44
#
_entry.id   c15f552d4987b99e099bb3fde5bbad44
#
_cell.length_a   1.000
_cell.length_b   1.000
_cell.length_c   1.000
_cell.angle_alpha   90.00
_cell.angle_beta   90.00
_cell.angle_gamma   90.00
#
_symmetry.space_group_name_H-M   'P 1'
#
loop_
_entity.id
_entity.type
_entity.pdbx_description
1 polymer ?
#
loop_
_entity_poly.entity_id
_entity_poly.type
_entity_poly.pdbx_seq_one_letter_code
_entity_poly.pdbx_strand_id
1 'polypeptide(L)'
;MGVIENDLNEDTYIGCELPLTHTQSGFFNRTKTLLEQTKSNIKNLLLTNKGERLGNPTFGTNLLSLVFTQENTDLESRVEEEIRAAMSEWLPSVNIVSIETNFSNNNMSTAIVNLRFSLNVDLTSEEDLTLDLSSYTGELAQDPHDGFTTQG
;
A
#
# COMPACT_ATOMS: atom_id res chain seq x y z
N MET A 1 -18.19 -5.56 -21.83
CA MET A 1 -18.00 -4.18 -21.32
C MET A 1 -16.53 -4.02 -20.98
N GLY A 2 -15.89 -3.07 -21.60
CA GLY A 2 -14.49 -2.77 -21.29
C GLY A 2 -14.37 -2.08 -19.93
N VAL A 3 -13.24 -2.24 -19.26
CA VAL A 3 -12.95 -1.66 -17.93
C VAL A 3 -13.14 -0.13 -17.94
N ILE A 4 -12.80 0.53 -19.05
CA ILE A 4 -12.94 1.98 -19.25
C ILE A 4 -14.41 2.43 -19.25
N GLU A 5 -15.34 1.59 -19.74
CA GLU A 5 -16.78 1.94 -19.73
C GLU A 5 -17.35 1.95 -18.32
N ASN A 6 -16.83 1.10 -17.41
CA ASN A 6 -17.24 1.11 -16.01
C ASN A 6 -16.76 2.34 -15.25
N ASP A 7 -15.58 2.88 -15.60
CA ASP A 7 -15.03 4.10 -15.00
C ASP A 7 -15.85 5.36 -15.35
N LEU A 8 -16.65 5.31 -16.41
CA LEU A 8 -17.56 6.39 -16.82
C LEU A 8 -18.93 6.33 -16.11
N ASN A 9 -19.22 5.27 -15.38
CA ASN A 9 -20.49 5.10 -14.69
C ASN A 9 -20.36 5.51 -13.22
N GLU A 10 -20.87 6.68 -12.87
CA GLU A 10 -20.80 7.25 -11.52
C GLU A 10 -21.51 6.41 -10.44
N ASP A 11 -22.41 5.52 -10.82
CA ASP A 11 -23.17 4.67 -9.91
C ASP A 11 -22.52 3.30 -9.67
N THR A 12 -21.43 2.99 -10.38
CA THR A 12 -20.74 1.70 -10.26
C THR A 12 -19.55 1.81 -9.32
N TYR A 13 -19.55 0.96 -8.30
CA TYR A 13 -18.45 0.83 -7.36
C TYR A 13 -17.63 -0.42 -7.69
N ILE A 14 -16.30 -0.29 -7.72
CA ILE A 14 -15.38 -1.36 -8.12
C ILE A 14 -14.79 -2.06 -6.89
N GLY A 15 -14.57 -1.31 -5.81
CA GLY A 15 -13.96 -1.85 -4.60
C GLY A 15 -14.00 -0.89 -3.42
N CYS A 16 -13.12 -1.14 -2.44
CA CYS A 16 -12.95 -0.32 -1.25
C CYS A 16 -11.61 0.41 -1.28
N GLU A 17 -11.62 1.67 -0.83
CA GLU A 17 -10.40 2.44 -0.66
C GLU A 17 -9.62 1.97 0.58
N LEU A 18 -8.29 1.96 0.49
CA LEU A 18 -7.40 1.72 1.62
C LEU A 18 -6.56 2.97 1.93
N PRO A 19 -6.39 3.33 3.22
CA PRO A 19 -6.92 2.65 4.42
C PRO A 19 -8.45 2.75 4.54
N LEU A 20 -9.06 1.79 5.24
CA LEU A 20 -10.51 1.77 5.47
C LEU A 20 -10.90 2.93 6.40
N THR A 21 -11.50 3.96 5.84
CA THR A 21 -11.98 5.14 6.59
C THR A 21 -13.50 5.19 6.61
N HIS A 22 -14.06 5.64 7.74
CA HIS A 22 -15.50 5.88 7.87
C HIS A 22 -15.92 7.14 7.12
N THR A 23 -16.98 7.03 6.34
CA THR A 23 -17.62 8.18 5.71
C THR A 23 -18.97 8.49 6.34
N GLN A 24 -19.43 9.73 6.18
CA GLN A 24 -20.76 10.14 6.65
C GLN A 24 -21.91 9.41 5.94
N SER A 25 -21.65 8.80 4.78
CA SER A 25 -22.67 8.12 3.95
C SER A 25 -22.57 6.59 3.93
N GLY A 26 -21.63 5.99 4.69
CA GLY A 26 -21.45 4.54 4.71
C GLY A 26 -20.27 4.09 5.58
N PHE A 27 -20.13 2.77 5.74
CA PHE A 27 -19.07 2.20 6.58
C PHE A 27 -17.67 2.34 5.99
N PHE A 28 -17.54 2.37 4.66
CA PHE A 28 -16.26 2.41 3.98
C PHE A 28 -16.30 3.30 2.75
N ASN A 29 -15.20 4.00 2.47
CA ASN A 29 -14.98 4.62 1.18
C ASN A 29 -14.89 3.55 0.09
N ARG A 30 -15.59 3.79 -1.00
CA ARG A 30 -15.62 2.89 -2.15
C ARG A 30 -14.93 3.55 -3.34
N THR A 31 -14.17 2.76 -4.06
CA THR A 31 -13.52 3.18 -5.30
C THR A 31 -14.47 3.07 -6.47
N LYS A 32 -14.44 4.06 -7.36
CA LYS A 32 -15.27 4.11 -8.57
C LYS A 32 -14.44 3.88 -9.82
N THR A 33 -13.16 4.24 -9.79
CA THR A 33 -12.28 4.11 -10.95
C THR A 33 -11.29 2.96 -10.78
N LEU A 34 -10.87 2.39 -11.92
CA LEU A 34 -9.84 1.36 -11.95
C LEU A 34 -8.53 1.87 -11.31
N LEU A 35 -8.21 3.14 -11.53
CA LEU A 35 -7.02 3.76 -10.99
C LEU A 35 -7.04 3.82 -9.46
N GLU A 36 -8.15 4.30 -8.86
CA GLU A 36 -8.32 4.33 -7.40
C GLU A 36 -8.21 2.92 -6.80
N GLN A 37 -8.86 1.94 -7.44
CA GLN A 37 -8.80 0.56 -7.01
C GLN A 37 -7.38 0.00 -7.12
N THR A 38 -6.66 0.33 -8.19
CA THR A 38 -5.27 -0.11 -8.36
C THR A 38 -4.36 0.49 -7.28
N LYS A 39 -4.50 1.78 -6.96
CA LYS A 39 -3.78 2.41 -5.84
C LYS A 39 -4.04 1.69 -4.52
N SER A 40 -5.30 1.33 -4.25
CA SER A 40 -5.68 0.57 -3.05
C SER A 40 -5.08 -0.85 -3.05
N ASN A 41 -5.08 -1.52 -4.20
CA ASN A 41 -4.48 -2.85 -4.34
C ASN A 41 -2.96 -2.82 -4.14
N ILE A 42 -2.26 -1.81 -4.66
CA ILE A 42 -0.82 -1.62 -4.45
C ILE A 42 -0.54 -1.40 -2.96
N LYS A 43 -1.27 -0.50 -2.29
CA LYS A 43 -1.13 -0.29 -0.84
C LYS A 43 -1.35 -1.59 -0.06
N ASN A 44 -2.42 -2.32 -0.36
CA ASN A 44 -2.72 -3.59 0.29
C ASN A 44 -1.59 -4.63 0.09
N LEU A 45 -1.04 -4.73 -1.12
CA LEU A 45 0.05 -5.65 -1.42
C LEU A 45 1.33 -5.28 -0.67
N LEU A 46 1.75 -4.02 -0.75
CA LEU A 46 3.03 -3.57 -0.22
C LEU A 46 3.05 -3.47 1.32
N LEU A 47 1.90 -3.23 1.94
CA LEU A 47 1.75 -3.11 3.39
C LEU A 47 1.37 -4.42 4.10
N THR A 48 1.04 -5.47 3.36
CA THR A 48 0.80 -6.81 3.92
C THR A 48 2.14 -7.55 4.04
N ASN A 49 2.48 -8.04 5.23
CA ASN A 49 3.66 -8.90 5.39
C ASN A 49 3.36 -10.31 4.87
N LYS A 50 4.37 -10.93 4.21
CA LYS A 50 4.28 -12.35 3.84
C LYS A 50 4.02 -13.19 5.09
N GLY A 51 3.03 -14.08 5.01
CA GLY A 51 2.60 -14.93 6.11
C GLY A 51 1.40 -14.40 6.92
N GLU A 52 1.02 -13.14 6.81
CA GLU A 52 -0.13 -12.58 7.54
C GLU A 52 -1.48 -13.11 7.05
N ARG A 53 -1.60 -13.39 5.75
CA ARG A 53 -2.84 -13.92 5.18
C ARG A 53 -2.91 -15.44 5.33
N LEU A 54 -3.77 -15.93 6.21
CA LEU A 54 -3.98 -17.37 6.45
C LEU A 54 -4.39 -18.15 5.19
N GLY A 55 -5.20 -17.55 4.31
CA GLY A 55 -5.65 -18.16 3.05
C GLY A 55 -4.64 -18.07 1.90
N ASN A 56 -3.66 -17.17 1.98
CA ASN A 56 -2.62 -16.97 0.99
C ASN A 56 -1.34 -16.41 1.63
N PRO A 57 -0.52 -17.25 2.24
CA PRO A 57 0.65 -16.81 3.00
C PRO A 57 1.79 -16.23 2.12
N THR A 58 1.75 -16.48 0.82
CA THR A 58 2.75 -15.93 -0.11
C THR A 58 2.41 -14.50 -0.57
N PHE A 59 1.16 -14.07 -0.37
CA PHE A 59 0.76 -12.70 -0.69
C PHE A 59 1.40 -11.68 0.26
N GLY A 60 1.86 -10.58 -0.31
CA GLY A 60 2.47 -9.50 0.45
C GLY A 60 3.95 -9.32 0.17
N THR A 61 4.61 -8.54 1.01
CA THR A 61 6.03 -8.20 0.91
C THR A 61 6.72 -8.32 2.25
N ASN A 62 8.05 -8.27 2.25
CA ASN A 62 8.86 -8.14 3.47
C ASN A 62 9.35 -6.70 3.67
N LEU A 63 8.70 -5.71 3.06
CA LEU A 63 9.15 -4.31 3.07
C LEU A 63 9.34 -3.75 4.48
N LEU A 64 8.36 -3.95 5.36
CA LEU A 64 8.44 -3.46 6.73
C LEU A 64 9.67 -4.05 7.45
N SER A 65 9.88 -5.35 7.30
CA SER A 65 11.05 -6.02 7.88
C SER A 65 12.37 -5.49 7.33
N LEU A 66 12.45 -5.24 6.02
CA LEU A 66 13.64 -4.71 5.37
C LEU A 66 13.98 -3.29 5.85
N VAL A 67 12.97 -2.42 5.95
CA VAL A 67 13.14 -1.02 6.36
C VAL A 67 13.63 -0.92 7.80
N PHE A 68 13.21 -1.83 8.68
CA PHE A 68 13.59 -1.81 10.09
C PHE A 68 14.89 -2.58 10.39
N THR A 69 15.48 -3.26 9.42
CA THR A 69 16.79 -3.93 9.58
C THR A 69 17.90 -2.91 9.32
N GLN A 70 18.52 -2.37 10.35
CA GLN A 70 19.44 -1.23 10.31
C GLN A 70 20.82 -1.48 9.67
N GLU A 71 21.08 -2.60 9.02
CA GLU A 71 22.45 -3.00 8.68
C GLU A 71 22.82 -3.00 7.18
N ASN A 72 22.14 -2.28 6.30
CA ASN A 72 22.43 -2.47 4.87
C ASN A 72 22.77 -1.18 4.12
N THR A 73 23.98 -1.18 3.55
CA THR A 73 24.45 -0.20 2.54
C THR A 73 23.61 -0.21 1.26
N ASP A 74 22.90 -1.32 0.98
CA ASP A 74 22.14 -1.54 -0.25
C ASP A 74 20.61 -1.64 -0.02
N LEU A 75 20.12 -0.97 1.03
CA LEU A 75 18.72 -1.05 1.43
C LEU A 75 17.75 -0.57 0.31
N GLU A 76 18.10 0.51 -0.39
CA GLU A 76 17.30 1.05 -1.48
C GLU A 76 17.09 0.03 -2.61
N SER A 77 18.18 -0.62 -3.04
CA SER A 77 18.12 -1.63 -4.11
C SER A 77 17.28 -2.85 -3.70
N ARG A 78 17.39 -3.27 -2.44
CA ARG A 78 16.60 -4.41 -1.91
C ARG A 78 15.13 -4.09 -1.79
N VAL A 79 14.80 -2.87 -1.36
CA VAL A 79 13.40 -2.40 -1.30
C VAL A 79 12.82 -2.33 -2.71
N GLU A 80 13.55 -1.78 -3.67
CA GLU A 80 13.12 -1.74 -5.06
C GLU A 80 12.91 -3.14 -5.65
N GLU A 81 13.83 -4.06 -5.43
CA GLU A 81 13.72 -5.45 -5.89
C GLU A 81 12.51 -6.16 -5.31
N GLU A 82 12.25 -6.03 -4.01
CA GLU A 82 11.09 -6.62 -3.33
C GLU A 82 9.78 -6.06 -3.87
N ILE A 83 9.70 -4.75 -4.11
CA ILE A 83 8.52 -4.10 -4.71
C ILE A 83 8.29 -4.62 -6.13
N ARG A 84 9.33 -4.63 -6.98
CA ARG A 84 9.22 -5.11 -8.36
C ARG A 84 8.79 -6.58 -8.43
N ALA A 85 9.36 -7.42 -7.58
CA ALA A 85 9.02 -8.84 -7.52
C ALA A 85 7.54 -9.05 -7.13
N ALA A 86 7.10 -8.40 -6.06
CA ALA A 86 5.73 -8.51 -5.59
C ALA A 86 4.71 -7.96 -6.60
N MET A 87 5.01 -6.81 -7.21
CA MET A 87 4.12 -6.21 -8.22
C MET A 87 4.02 -7.07 -9.47
N SER A 88 5.14 -7.65 -9.93
CA SER A 88 5.15 -8.55 -11.09
C SER A 88 4.34 -9.82 -10.86
N GLU A 89 4.37 -10.35 -9.63
CA GLU A 89 3.65 -11.58 -9.27
C GLU A 89 2.14 -11.33 -9.08
N TRP A 90 1.77 -10.26 -8.37
CA TRP A 90 0.40 -10.05 -7.90
C TRP A 90 -0.41 -9.02 -8.70
N LEU A 91 0.27 -8.06 -9.34
CA LEU A 91 -0.35 -6.98 -10.11
C LEU A 91 0.28 -6.84 -11.50
N PRO A 92 0.25 -7.87 -12.35
CA PRO A 92 0.91 -7.86 -13.66
C PRO A 92 0.31 -6.84 -14.65
N SER A 93 -0.85 -6.27 -14.34
CA SER A 93 -1.49 -5.20 -15.12
C SER A 93 -0.92 -3.81 -14.84
N VAL A 94 -0.06 -3.68 -13.83
CA VAL A 94 0.56 -2.44 -13.43
C VAL A 94 2.01 -2.42 -13.92
N ASN A 95 2.36 -1.36 -14.64
CA ASN A 95 3.72 -1.14 -15.13
C ASN A 95 4.42 -0.13 -14.22
N ILE A 96 5.57 -0.51 -13.63
CA ILE A 96 6.36 0.37 -12.77
C ILE A 96 7.26 1.24 -13.62
N VAL A 97 7.10 2.55 -13.51
CA VAL A 97 7.93 3.56 -14.19
C VAL A 97 9.17 3.88 -13.37
N SER A 98 8.98 4.26 -12.09
CA SER A 98 10.10 4.55 -11.17
C SER A 98 9.72 4.23 -9.73
N ILE A 99 10.73 3.92 -8.93
CA ILE A 99 10.63 3.74 -7.48
C ILE A 99 11.69 4.63 -6.85
N GLU A 100 11.28 5.49 -5.95
CA GLU A 100 12.18 6.33 -5.17
C GLU A 100 11.95 6.07 -3.68
N THR A 101 13.01 5.79 -2.96
CA THR A 101 12.97 5.52 -1.53
C THR A 101 13.74 6.59 -0.78
N ASN A 102 13.11 7.19 0.22
CA ASN A 102 13.73 8.20 1.08
C ASN A 102 13.74 7.69 2.52
N PHE A 103 14.93 7.49 3.05
CA PHE A 103 15.15 7.09 4.44
C PHE A 103 15.62 8.28 5.27
N SER A 104 14.97 8.54 6.40
CA SER A 104 15.43 9.58 7.33
C SER A 104 16.31 8.98 8.42
N ASN A 105 17.52 9.51 8.54
CA ASN A 105 18.52 9.06 9.52
C ASN A 105 18.34 9.67 10.93
N ASN A 106 17.38 10.57 11.12
CA ASN A 106 17.16 11.24 12.41
C ASN A 106 16.05 10.55 13.21
N ASN A 107 16.47 9.63 14.09
CA ASN A 107 15.61 8.98 15.08
C ASN A 107 14.40 8.24 14.54
N MET A 108 14.56 6.92 14.40
CA MET A 108 13.52 5.95 14.05
C MET A 108 13.00 6.04 12.60
N SER A 109 13.65 5.27 11.75
CA SER A 109 13.03 4.51 10.64
C SER A 109 11.83 5.16 9.95
N THR A 110 11.95 6.41 9.53
CA THR A 110 11.00 6.96 8.57
C THR A 110 11.45 6.54 7.19
N ALA A 111 10.65 5.71 6.55
CA ALA A 111 10.86 5.31 5.17
C ALA A 111 9.66 5.75 4.34
N ILE A 112 9.92 6.58 3.36
CA ILE A 112 8.92 7.02 2.39
C ILE A 112 9.26 6.39 1.05
N VAL A 113 8.32 5.65 0.47
CA VAL A 113 8.45 5.06 -0.85
C VAL A 113 7.52 5.80 -1.81
N ASN A 114 8.09 6.42 -2.82
CA ASN A 114 7.36 7.02 -3.92
C ASN A 114 7.40 6.07 -5.12
N LEU A 115 6.25 5.58 -5.50
CA LEU A 115 6.06 4.68 -6.63
C LEU A 115 5.35 5.41 -7.76
N ARG A 116 5.99 5.50 -8.92
CA ARG A 116 5.35 5.95 -10.16
C ARG A 116 5.03 4.75 -11.03
N PHE A 117 3.79 4.67 -11.48
CA PHE A 117 3.28 3.55 -12.25
C PHE A 117 2.30 3.99 -13.33
N SER A 118 2.10 3.12 -14.30
CA SER A 118 1.03 3.25 -15.31
C SER A 118 0.24 1.94 -15.40
N LEU A 119 -0.97 2.02 -15.93
CA LEU A 119 -1.79 0.84 -16.19
C LEU A 119 -1.55 0.34 -17.61
N ASN A 120 -1.54 -0.98 -17.82
CA ASN A 120 -1.42 -1.56 -19.16
C ASN A 120 -2.56 -1.15 -20.11
N VAL A 121 -3.69 -0.73 -19.56
CA VAL A 121 -4.85 -0.23 -20.33
C VAL A 121 -4.60 1.20 -20.83
N ASP A 122 -3.83 2.00 -20.08
CA ASP A 122 -3.44 3.36 -20.44
C ASP A 122 -2.00 3.62 -20.01
N LEU A 123 -1.08 3.39 -20.94
CA LEU A 123 0.36 3.59 -20.73
C LEU A 123 0.78 5.07 -20.78
N THR A 124 -0.13 5.95 -21.20
CA THR A 124 0.16 7.38 -21.31
C THR A 124 -0.09 8.14 -20.01
N SER A 125 -0.93 7.60 -19.15
CA SER A 125 -1.23 8.19 -17.84
C SER A 125 -0.33 7.58 -16.78
N GLU A 126 0.67 8.34 -16.34
CA GLU A 126 1.52 8.01 -15.21
C GLU A 126 0.91 8.54 -13.93
N GLU A 127 0.92 7.74 -12.88
CA GLU A 127 0.36 8.07 -11.58
C GLU A 127 1.38 7.84 -10.46
N ASP A 128 1.37 8.75 -9.50
CA ASP A 128 2.24 8.69 -8.34
C ASP A 128 1.48 8.14 -7.11
N LEU A 129 2.15 7.28 -6.36
CA LEU A 129 1.69 6.75 -5.08
C LEU A 129 2.79 6.88 -4.05
N THR A 130 2.53 7.65 -3.00
CA THR A 130 3.43 7.78 -1.85
C THR A 130 2.97 6.86 -0.72
N LEU A 131 3.89 6.05 -0.22
CA LEU A 131 3.70 5.18 0.94
C LEU A 131 4.62 5.65 2.06
N ASP A 132 4.03 6.05 3.18
CA ASP A 132 4.76 6.33 4.41
C ASP A 132 4.74 5.09 5.30
N LEU A 133 5.88 4.39 5.37
CA LEU A 133 6.01 3.15 6.14
C LEU A 133 6.20 3.42 7.64
N SER A 134 6.50 4.66 8.04
CA SER A 134 6.68 5.03 9.44
C SER A 134 5.37 4.99 10.24
N SER A 135 4.26 5.32 9.60
CA SER A 135 2.94 5.34 10.24
C SER A 135 2.44 3.95 10.65
N TYR A 136 2.95 2.90 10.01
CA TYR A 136 2.55 1.51 10.29
C TYR A 136 3.24 0.90 11.51
N THR A 137 4.33 1.50 11.98
CA THR A 137 5.01 1.05 13.22
C THR A 137 4.46 1.69 14.48
N GLY A 138 3.82 2.86 14.37
CA GLY A 138 3.21 3.56 15.51
C GLY A 138 1.88 2.94 15.97
N GLU A 139 1.15 2.35 15.04
CA GLU A 139 -0.19 1.81 15.32
C GLU A 139 -0.18 0.45 16.03
N LEU A 140 0.92 -0.30 15.93
CA LEU A 140 1.12 -1.55 16.69
C LEU A 140 1.54 -1.32 18.14
N ALA A 141 1.86 -0.08 18.52
CA ALA A 141 2.35 0.28 19.86
C ALA A 141 1.30 0.95 20.76
N GLN A 142 0.11 1.24 20.26
CA GLN A 142 -0.98 1.78 21.08
C GLN A 142 -2.15 0.80 21.11
N ASP A 143 -2.13 -0.06 22.13
CA ASP A 143 -3.27 -0.85 22.55
C ASP A 143 -4.35 0.13 23.08
N PRO A 144 -5.53 0.28 22.44
CA PRO A 144 -6.55 1.22 22.89
C PRO A 144 -7.27 0.79 24.18
N HIS A 145 -6.78 -0.25 24.86
CA HIS A 145 -7.41 -0.82 26.05
C HIS A 145 -6.86 -0.34 27.39
N ASP A 146 -5.88 0.55 27.46
CA ASP A 146 -5.38 1.08 28.73
C ASP A 146 -6.26 2.23 29.33
N GLY A 147 -7.53 2.30 28.96
CA GLY A 147 -8.50 3.27 29.46
C GLY A 147 -9.48 2.75 30.53
N PHE A 148 -9.26 1.55 31.07
CA PHE A 148 -10.13 1.06 32.15
C PHE A 148 -9.53 1.35 33.54
N THR A 149 -9.57 2.61 33.95
CA THR A 149 -9.41 2.95 35.38
C THR A 149 -10.69 2.61 36.12
N THR A 150 -10.70 1.49 36.79
CA THR A 150 -11.65 1.20 37.86
C THR A 150 -11.38 2.17 39.01
N GLN A 151 -12.21 3.20 39.14
CA GLN A 151 -12.39 3.85 40.43
C GLN A 151 -13.36 3.00 41.24
N GLY A 152 -12.83 2.32 42.23
CA GLY A 152 -13.56 1.74 43.32
C GLY A 152 -13.53 2.68 44.50
#